data_771faf4755dd73a5cfc17c9aca4b096c
#
_entry.id   771faf4755dd73a5cfc17c9aca4b096c
#
_cell.length_a   1.000
_cell.length_b   1.000
_cell.length_c   1.000
_cell.angle_alpha   90.00
_cell.angle_beta   90.00
_cell.angle_gamma   90.00
#
_symmetry.space_group_name_H-M   'P 1'
#
loop_
_entity.id
_entity.type
_entity.pdbx_description
1 polymer ?
#
loop_
_entity_poly.entity_id
_entity_poly.type
_entity_poly.pdbx_seq_one_letter_code
_entity_poly.pdbx_strand_id
1 'polypeptide(L)'
;RDRSPSRGLGDVYKRQAYTLLQEQQIDDIHAHGYLLRHNKSGARVLLLENEDDNKVFNIAFRTPPADSTGVAHILEHSVLCGSREFPLKDPFVELVKGSLNTFLNAMTYPDKTMYPVASTNDADFQNLMHVYMDAVFYPNIYKHDEIFRQEGWSYHLESEDGPLTYNGVVYNEMKGAFSSADDVLERETFNTLFPDTPYGVESGGDPSCIPNLTYENFLNFHQTYYHPSNSYIYLYGNMDMEEKLAWMDEKYLSHFNAKEVKSEIPYQKPFAETLDIVHEYPVLDGDPLENNAYLSYNMVIGSGLDVKLNVAFSVLEYALLDAPGAPVKQALLDAHIGKDVYGSYEDGILQPFFSIVAKNADENEKEKFLSIIRGTLEDIVKNGMDQKAIEAGINYFEFRFREADFSSFPKGLMYGIDVFDSWLYDENKPFAYLQQLAIYDELKKLAKEGYFENLIQTYLLDNTHASIVTLIPKTGLAAENDAKTAEKLQKYKESLSKEEIEKIIADTKELAAYQEEEESEEALETIPLLKRSDIKRESIKLYNDEHEVDGTTVLHHN
;
A
#
# COMPACT_ATOMS: atom_id res chain seq x y z
N ARG A 1 -39.43 -2.57 17.61
CA ARG A 1 -40.07 -3.25 16.45
C ARG A 1 -39.10 -4.32 16.02
N ASP A 2 -39.47 -5.59 16.23
CA ASP A 2 -38.73 -6.75 15.74
C ASP A 2 -38.43 -6.60 14.26
N ARG A 3 -37.14 -6.41 13.91
CA ARG A 3 -36.68 -6.68 12.56
C ARG A 3 -36.52 -8.19 12.45
N SER A 4 -37.31 -8.78 11.56
CA SER A 4 -37.13 -10.18 11.12
C SER A 4 -35.68 -10.43 10.75
N PRO A 5 -35.16 -11.66 10.98
CA PRO A 5 -33.81 -12.01 10.55
C PRO A 5 -33.68 -11.71 9.07
N SER A 6 -32.54 -11.11 8.70
CA SER A 6 -32.19 -10.71 7.35
C SER A 6 -32.60 -11.78 6.35
N ARG A 7 -33.59 -11.49 5.52
CA ARG A 7 -33.73 -12.21 4.26
C ARG A 7 -32.42 -11.94 3.53
N GLY A 8 -31.65 -13.01 3.35
CA GLY A 8 -30.36 -12.90 2.67
C GLY A 8 -30.47 -12.04 1.43
N LEU A 9 -29.42 -11.27 1.13
CA LEU A 9 -29.28 -10.39 -0.04
C LEU A 9 -30.13 -10.91 -1.20
N GLY A 10 -31.07 -10.12 -1.70
CA GLY A 10 -32.21 -10.55 -2.52
C GLY A 10 -31.89 -11.58 -3.59
N ASP A 11 -32.50 -12.72 -3.45
CA ASP A 11 -32.23 -13.93 -4.24
C ASP A 11 -32.29 -13.76 -5.77
N VAL A 12 -32.92 -12.68 -6.25
CA VAL A 12 -33.15 -12.44 -7.67
C VAL A 12 -31.96 -11.75 -8.34
N TYR A 13 -31.38 -10.73 -7.72
CA TYR A 13 -30.27 -9.97 -8.33
C TYR A 13 -28.95 -10.75 -8.29
N LYS A 14 -28.68 -11.44 -7.18
CA LYS A 14 -27.54 -12.36 -7.03
C LYS A 14 -27.49 -13.42 -8.14
N ARG A 15 -28.64 -13.98 -8.54
CA ARG A 15 -28.70 -15.07 -9.51
C ARG A 15 -28.52 -14.63 -10.97
N GLN A 16 -28.71 -13.35 -11.27
CA GLN A 16 -28.64 -12.84 -12.64
C GLN A 16 -27.27 -12.27 -13.00
N ALA A 17 -26.75 -11.35 -12.20
CA ALA A 17 -25.50 -10.65 -12.49
C ALA A 17 -24.29 -11.18 -11.70
N TYR A 18 -24.50 -11.71 -10.51
CA TYR A 18 -23.44 -12.18 -9.62
C TYR A 18 -23.65 -13.62 -9.18
N THR A 19 -22.55 -14.35 -9.01
CA THR A 19 -22.51 -15.66 -8.34
C THR A 19 -21.94 -15.52 -6.95
N LEU A 20 -22.68 -15.94 -5.92
CA LEU A 20 -22.16 -16.05 -4.55
C LEU A 20 -21.20 -17.24 -4.47
N LEU A 21 -19.94 -16.97 -4.12
CA LEU A 21 -18.88 -17.96 -3.98
C LEU A 21 -18.69 -18.41 -2.54
N GLN A 22 -18.79 -17.47 -1.60
CA GLN A 22 -18.59 -17.71 -0.17
C GLN A 22 -19.45 -16.74 0.64
N GLU A 23 -19.98 -17.24 1.77
CA GLU A 23 -20.71 -16.45 2.76
C GLU A 23 -20.29 -16.90 4.14
N GLN A 24 -19.99 -15.94 5.04
CA GLN A 24 -19.48 -16.24 6.37
C GLN A 24 -19.83 -15.14 7.36
N GLN A 25 -20.28 -15.54 8.56
CA GLN A 25 -20.32 -14.64 9.71
C GLN A 25 -18.89 -14.51 10.27
N ILE A 26 -18.44 -13.27 10.47
CA ILE A 26 -17.10 -12.94 10.99
C ILE A 26 -17.29 -12.25 12.34
N ASP A 27 -17.34 -13.07 13.38
CA ASP A 27 -17.66 -12.60 14.73
C ASP A 27 -16.59 -11.68 15.30
N ASP A 28 -15.33 -11.88 14.95
CA ASP A 28 -14.19 -11.11 15.43
C ASP A 28 -14.31 -9.60 15.14
N ILE A 29 -14.98 -9.25 14.05
CA ILE A 29 -15.17 -7.85 13.60
C ILE A 29 -16.67 -7.48 13.49
N HIS A 30 -17.56 -8.32 14.00
CA HIS A 30 -19.02 -8.10 13.96
C HIS A 30 -19.58 -7.80 12.57
N ALA A 31 -19.10 -8.52 11.55
CA ALA A 31 -19.52 -8.34 10.16
C ALA A 31 -20.01 -9.64 9.53
N HIS A 32 -20.89 -9.52 8.53
CA HIS A 32 -21.26 -10.62 7.66
C HIS A 32 -20.58 -10.45 6.30
N GLY A 33 -19.78 -11.43 5.91
CA GLY A 33 -18.96 -11.39 4.71
C GLY A 33 -19.57 -12.16 3.55
N TYR A 34 -19.53 -11.59 2.35
CA TYR A 34 -19.96 -12.22 1.10
C TYR A 34 -18.88 -12.06 0.03
N LEU A 35 -18.42 -13.16 -0.54
CA LEU A 35 -17.57 -13.15 -1.72
C LEU A 35 -18.42 -13.46 -2.96
N LEU A 36 -18.43 -12.55 -3.90
CA LEU A 36 -19.18 -12.61 -5.14
C LEU A 36 -18.27 -12.55 -6.37
N ARG A 37 -18.73 -13.14 -7.46
CA ARG A 37 -18.13 -12.94 -8.79
C ARG A 37 -19.19 -12.41 -9.75
N HIS A 38 -18.89 -11.32 -10.44
CA HIS A 38 -19.73 -10.78 -11.50
C HIS A 38 -19.64 -11.67 -12.74
N ASN A 39 -20.79 -12.23 -13.18
CA ASN A 39 -20.85 -13.31 -14.16
C ASN A 39 -20.29 -12.92 -15.53
N LYS A 40 -20.59 -11.69 -15.99
CA LYS A 40 -20.19 -11.25 -17.32
C LYS A 40 -18.74 -10.77 -17.38
N SER A 41 -18.32 -9.96 -16.44
CA SER A 41 -17.00 -9.32 -16.46
C SER A 41 -15.91 -10.09 -15.71
N GLY A 42 -16.31 -11.02 -14.82
CA GLY A 42 -15.37 -11.75 -13.96
C GLY A 42 -14.85 -10.95 -12.77
N ALA A 43 -15.39 -9.75 -12.51
CA ALA A 43 -14.98 -8.95 -11.35
C ALA A 43 -15.22 -9.69 -10.03
N ARG A 44 -14.28 -9.57 -9.10
CA ARG A 44 -14.38 -10.08 -7.73
C ARG A 44 -14.96 -8.99 -6.85
N VAL A 45 -15.96 -9.32 -6.05
CA VAL A 45 -16.61 -8.37 -5.15
C VAL A 45 -16.71 -8.98 -3.75
N LEU A 46 -16.14 -8.29 -2.78
CA LEU A 46 -16.21 -8.63 -1.36
C LEU A 46 -17.06 -7.61 -0.62
N LEU A 47 -18.08 -8.10 0.09
CA LEU A 47 -18.93 -7.27 0.92
C LEU A 47 -18.71 -7.64 2.38
N LEU A 48 -18.54 -6.62 3.23
CA LEU A 48 -18.56 -6.75 4.70
C LEU A 48 -19.70 -5.91 5.25
N GLU A 49 -20.86 -6.54 5.40
CA GLU A 49 -22.07 -5.91 5.94
C GLU A 49 -21.97 -5.82 7.47
N ASN A 50 -22.17 -4.62 8.01
CA ASN A 50 -22.16 -4.35 9.45
C ASN A 50 -22.90 -3.03 9.76
N GLU A 51 -22.91 -2.60 11.02
CA GLU A 51 -23.64 -1.41 11.50
C GLU A 51 -22.79 -0.11 11.46
N ASP A 52 -21.58 -0.14 10.93
CA ASP A 52 -20.71 1.04 10.85
C ASP A 52 -21.22 2.01 9.77
N ASP A 53 -21.53 3.22 10.18
CA ASP A 53 -21.98 4.28 9.27
C ASP A 53 -20.85 4.83 8.38
N ASN A 54 -19.58 4.61 8.75
CA ASN A 54 -18.43 5.04 7.95
C ASN A 54 -18.14 4.02 6.85
N LYS A 55 -18.85 4.17 5.74
CA LYS A 55 -18.81 3.26 4.60
C LYS A 55 -17.50 3.39 3.86
N VAL A 56 -16.97 2.26 3.42
CA VAL A 56 -15.74 2.19 2.62
C VAL A 56 -16.01 1.46 1.31
N PHE A 57 -15.54 2.05 0.23
CA PHE A 57 -15.39 1.42 -1.07
C PHE A 57 -13.91 1.40 -1.43
N ASN A 58 -13.45 0.29 -1.97
CA ASN A 58 -12.13 0.20 -2.57
C ASN A 58 -12.22 -0.62 -3.86
N ILE A 59 -11.60 -0.12 -4.92
CA ILE A 59 -11.33 -0.93 -6.11
C ILE A 59 -9.82 -1.04 -6.27
N ALA A 60 -9.33 -2.28 -6.33
CA ALA A 60 -7.91 -2.56 -6.47
C ALA A 60 -7.66 -3.47 -7.66
N PHE A 61 -6.44 -3.40 -8.17
CA PHE A 61 -5.95 -4.27 -9.25
C PHE A 61 -4.61 -4.86 -8.85
N ARG A 62 -4.36 -6.13 -9.21
CA ARG A 62 -2.97 -6.62 -9.21
C ARG A 62 -2.23 -5.93 -10.35
N THR A 63 -1.15 -5.24 -10.03
CA THR A 63 -0.36 -4.43 -10.96
C THR A 63 1.12 -4.77 -10.85
N PRO A 64 1.51 -6.05 -11.13
CA PRO A 64 2.92 -6.46 -10.99
C PRO A 64 3.78 -5.71 -12.00
N PRO A 65 4.75 -4.89 -11.55
CA PRO A 65 5.67 -4.21 -12.44
C PRO A 65 6.67 -5.20 -13.05
N ALA A 66 7.03 -4.98 -14.33
CA ALA A 66 8.05 -5.74 -15.01
C ALA A 66 9.44 -5.10 -14.92
N ASP A 67 9.49 -3.81 -14.60
CA ASP A 67 10.70 -3.00 -14.51
C ASP A 67 10.51 -1.82 -13.54
N SER A 68 11.56 -1.03 -13.36
CA SER A 68 11.57 0.12 -12.45
C SER A 68 11.15 1.43 -13.11
N THR A 69 10.33 1.40 -14.16
CA THR A 69 9.83 2.64 -14.81
C THR A 69 8.72 3.33 -14.01
N GLY A 70 8.19 2.71 -12.96
CA GLY A 70 7.13 3.29 -12.14
C GLY A 70 5.78 3.37 -12.85
N VAL A 71 5.54 2.54 -13.85
CA VAL A 71 4.31 2.60 -14.66
C VAL A 71 3.04 2.47 -13.83
N ALA A 72 3.05 1.63 -12.78
CA ALA A 72 1.91 1.46 -11.88
C ALA A 72 1.62 2.75 -11.08
N HIS A 73 2.65 3.40 -10.56
CA HIS A 73 2.56 4.66 -9.82
C HIS A 73 2.11 5.83 -10.71
N ILE A 74 2.72 5.94 -11.90
CA ILE A 74 2.33 6.96 -12.88
C ILE A 74 0.86 6.77 -13.30
N LEU A 75 0.38 5.53 -13.46
CA LEU A 75 -1.02 5.25 -13.74
C LEU A 75 -1.95 5.58 -12.57
N GLU A 76 -1.50 5.33 -11.33
CA GLU A 76 -2.26 5.71 -10.15
C GLU A 76 -2.63 7.19 -10.17
N HIS A 77 -1.65 8.06 -10.39
CA HIS A 77 -1.87 9.50 -10.57
C HIS A 77 -2.74 9.81 -11.79
N SER A 78 -2.37 9.25 -12.93
CA SER A 78 -2.92 9.62 -14.24
C SER A 78 -4.39 9.27 -14.42
N VAL A 79 -4.88 8.15 -13.86
CA VAL A 79 -6.31 7.79 -13.99
C VAL A 79 -7.23 8.75 -13.26
N LEU A 80 -6.71 9.46 -12.25
CA LEU A 80 -7.44 10.49 -11.50
C LEU A 80 -7.44 11.86 -12.18
N CYS A 81 -6.72 12.02 -13.31
CA CYS A 81 -6.65 13.25 -14.10
C CYS A 81 -7.76 13.34 -15.16
N GLY A 82 -9.00 13.03 -14.79
CA GLY A 82 -10.16 13.08 -15.66
C GLY A 82 -10.56 11.77 -16.30
N SER A 83 -11.85 11.64 -16.51
CA SER A 83 -12.47 10.44 -17.04
C SER A 83 -13.62 10.73 -18.00
N ARG A 84 -14.25 9.68 -18.51
CA ARG A 84 -15.34 9.78 -19.49
C ARG A 84 -16.49 10.66 -19.03
N GLU A 85 -16.95 10.51 -17.80
CA GLU A 85 -18.08 11.26 -17.24
C GLU A 85 -17.65 12.50 -16.45
N PHE A 86 -16.40 12.57 -16.05
CA PHE A 86 -15.80 13.67 -15.29
C PHE A 86 -14.57 14.20 -16.03
N PRO A 87 -14.76 14.97 -17.12
CA PRO A 87 -13.70 15.34 -18.04
C PRO A 87 -12.85 16.54 -17.59
N LEU A 88 -12.69 16.73 -16.28
CA LEU A 88 -11.81 17.74 -15.70
C LEU A 88 -10.38 17.21 -15.67
N LYS A 89 -9.40 18.13 -15.61
CA LYS A 89 -7.98 17.77 -15.42
C LYS A 89 -7.72 17.25 -14.01
N ASP A 90 -8.46 17.75 -13.03
CA ASP A 90 -8.36 17.32 -11.64
C ASP A 90 -9.76 17.21 -10.99
N PRO A 91 -10.55 16.18 -11.33
CA PRO A 91 -11.85 15.95 -10.71
C PRO A 91 -11.73 15.63 -9.22
N PHE A 92 -10.57 15.13 -8.76
CA PHE A 92 -10.29 14.81 -7.37
C PHE A 92 -10.31 16.07 -6.50
N VAL A 93 -9.57 17.11 -6.88
CA VAL A 93 -9.53 18.38 -6.12
C VAL A 93 -10.91 19.05 -6.09
N GLU A 94 -11.65 19.02 -7.20
CA GLU A 94 -13.00 19.61 -7.22
C GLU A 94 -13.98 18.81 -6.35
N LEU A 95 -13.89 17.48 -6.38
CA LEU A 95 -14.73 16.60 -5.54
C LEU A 95 -14.49 16.85 -4.04
N VAL A 96 -13.24 16.95 -3.62
CA VAL A 96 -12.88 17.18 -2.21
C VAL A 96 -13.49 18.49 -1.65
N LYS A 97 -13.60 19.53 -2.46
CA LYS A 97 -14.18 20.83 -2.01
C LYS A 97 -15.63 20.72 -1.54
N GLY A 98 -16.38 19.76 -2.09
CA GLY A 98 -17.81 19.58 -1.79
C GLY A 98 -18.16 18.23 -1.14
N SER A 99 -17.18 17.42 -0.77
CA SER A 99 -17.35 16.09 -0.19
C SER A 99 -17.33 16.13 1.35
N LEU A 100 -18.02 15.18 1.95
CA LEU A 100 -17.97 14.84 3.39
C LEU A 100 -17.14 13.58 3.63
N ASN A 101 -16.17 13.30 2.76
CA ASN A 101 -15.33 12.13 2.87
C ASN A 101 -14.62 12.07 4.22
N THR A 102 -14.46 10.85 4.72
CA THR A 102 -13.62 10.54 5.87
C THR A 102 -12.26 9.97 5.44
N PHE A 103 -12.18 9.53 4.18
CA PHE A 103 -10.95 9.12 3.53
C PHE A 103 -11.09 9.21 2.01
N LEU A 104 -10.04 9.69 1.36
CA LEU A 104 -9.95 9.83 -0.09
C LEU A 104 -8.49 9.77 -0.49
N ASN A 105 -8.08 8.71 -1.19
CA ASN A 105 -6.69 8.54 -1.64
C ASN A 105 -6.60 7.52 -2.79
N ALA A 106 -5.41 7.36 -3.34
CA ALA A 106 -4.97 6.23 -4.13
C ALA A 106 -3.63 5.76 -3.59
N MET A 107 -3.27 4.49 -3.79
CA MET A 107 -2.07 3.89 -3.21
C MET A 107 -1.50 2.83 -4.15
N THR A 108 -0.22 2.99 -4.51
CA THR A 108 0.54 1.98 -5.24
C THR A 108 1.43 1.21 -4.29
N TYR A 109 1.24 -0.10 -4.25
CA TYR A 109 2.07 -1.08 -3.56
C TYR A 109 2.94 -1.85 -4.56
N PRO A 110 3.92 -2.63 -4.11
CA PRO A 110 4.77 -3.40 -5.02
C PRO A 110 4.03 -4.37 -5.97
N ASP A 111 2.83 -4.79 -5.64
CA ASP A 111 2.07 -5.80 -6.38
C ASP A 111 0.61 -5.43 -6.69
N LYS A 112 0.11 -4.33 -6.14
CA LYS A 112 -1.27 -3.87 -6.28
C LYS A 112 -1.37 -2.35 -6.33
N THR A 113 -2.42 -1.85 -6.96
CA THR A 113 -2.80 -0.43 -6.89
C THR A 113 -4.24 -0.34 -6.40
N MET A 114 -4.50 0.50 -5.41
CA MET A 114 -5.75 0.60 -4.68
C MET A 114 -6.32 2.01 -4.75
N TYR A 115 -7.65 2.10 -4.86
CA TYR A 115 -8.40 3.36 -4.94
C TYR A 115 -9.50 3.37 -3.88
N PRO A 116 -9.15 3.61 -2.60
CA PRO A 116 -10.09 3.60 -1.49
C PRO A 116 -10.74 4.96 -1.26
N VAL A 117 -12.04 4.94 -0.94
CA VAL A 117 -12.81 6.10 -0.48
C VAL A 117 -13.70 5.73 0.68
N ALA A 118 -13.96 6.68 1.57
CA ALA A 118 -14.87 6.48 2.69
C ALA A 118 -15.71 7.74 2.99
N SER A 119 -16.96 7.53 3.39
CA SER A 119 -17.85 8.58 3.85
C SER A 119 -18.95 8.04 4.76
N THR A 120 -19.35 8.83 5.74
CA THR A 120 -20.53 8.56 6.59
C THR A 120 -21.84 9.01 5.94
N ASN A 121 -21.78 9.75 4.84
CA ASN A 121 -22.94 10.26 4.10
C ASN A 121 -23.21 9.38 2.88
N ASP A 122 -24.46 8.90 2.70
CA ASP A 122 -24.79 7.94 1.64
C ASP A 122 -24.69 8.54 0.23
N ALA A 123 -25.10 9.80 0.06
CA ALA A 123 -25.03 10.48 -1.24
C ALA A 123 -23.57 10.77 -1.61
N ASP A 124 -22.77 11.23 -0.65
CA ASP A 124 -21.34 11.47 -0.84
C ASP A 124 -20.59 10.17 -1.18
N PHE A 125 -20.87 9.11 -0.43
CA PHE A 125 -20.28 7.79 -0.69
C PHE A 125 -20.58 7.30 -2.12
N GLN A 126 -21.84 7.48 -2.58
CA GLN A 126 -22.21 7.12 -3.95
C GLN A 126 -21.49 7.97 -5.00
N ASN A 127 -21.33 9.26 -4.75
CA ASN A 127 -20.59 10.18 -5.62
C ASN A 127 -19.12 9.78 -5.72
N LEU A 128 -18.47 9.48 -4.57
CA LEU A 128 -17.08 9.01 -4.50
C LEU A 128 -16.88 7.71 -5.28
N MET A 129 -17.76 6.72 -5.08
CA MET A 129 -17.73 5.46 -5.85
C MET A 129 -17.80 5.72 -7.36
N HIS A 130 -18.71 6.62 -7.77
CA HIS A 130 -18.95 6.92 -9.17
C HIS A 130 -17.70 7.53 -9.83
N VAL A 131 -17.14 8.57 -9.21
CA VAL A 131 -15.93 9.22 -9.74
C VAL A 131 -14.76 8.24 -9.85
N TYR A 132 -14.55 7.41 -8.82
CA TYR A 132 -13.44 6.46 -8.82
C TYR A 132 -13.61 5.30 -9.80
N MET A 133 -14.81 4.75 -9.94
CA MET A 133 -15.06 3.69 -10.93
C MET A 133 -14.92 4.21 -12.37
N ASP A 134 -15.38 5.44 -12.65
CA ASP A 134 -15.21 6.02 -13.98
C ASP A 134 -13.74 6.34 -14.28
N ALA A 135 -13.02 6.83 -13.28
CA ALA A 135 -11.59 7.11 -13.38
C ALA A 135 -10.76 5.86 -13.74
N VAL A 136 -10.95 4.75 -13.02
CA VAL A 136 -10.12 3.55 -13.25
C VAL A 136 -10.48 2.81 -14.53
N PHE A 137 -11.76 2.82 -14.96
CA PHE A 137 -12.19 2.07 -16.15
C PHE A 137 -12.19 2.89 -17.44
N TYR A 138 -12.39 4.20 -17.35
CA TYR A 138 -12.53 5.09 -18.50
C TYR A 138 -11.73 6.39 -18.36
N PRO A 139 -10.44 6.33 -17.98
CA PRO A 139 -9.63 7.53 -17.82
C PRO A 139 -9.39 8.24 -19.15
N ASN A 140 -9.18 9.55 -19.09
CA ASN A 140 -8.89 10.36 -20.26
C ASN A 140 -7.45 10.22 -20.80
N ILE A 141 -6.65 9.35 -20.21
CA ILE A 141 -5.26 9.07 -20.64
C ILE A 141 -5.14 8.65 -22.12
N TYR A 142 -6.21 8.15 -22.73
CA TYR A 142 -6.27 7.77 -24.14
C TYR A 142 -6.55 8.94 -25.09
N LYS A 143 -7.01 10.07 -24.53
CA LYS A 143 -7.38 11.27 -25.31
C LYS A 143 -6.34 12.37 -25.19
N HIS A 144 -5.65 12.41 -24.04
CA HIS A 144 -4.72 13.46 -23.66
C HIS A 144 -3.39 12.83 -23.19
N ASP A 145 -2.39 12.83 -24.07
CA ASP A 145 -1.04 12.38 -23.72
C ASP A 145 -0.34 13.36 -22.76
N GLU A 146 -0.85 14.58 -22.65
CA GLU A 146 -0.41 15.59 -21.69
C GLU A 146 -0.51 15.07 -20.25
N ILE A 147 -1.49 14.20 -19.94
CA ILE A 147 -1.62 13.58 -18.61
C ILE A 147 -0.38 12.72 -18.30
N PHE A 148 0.04 11.89 -19.25
CA PHE A 148 1.27 11.09 -19.09
C PHE A 148 2.53 11.97 -18.95
N ARG A 149 2.62 13.03 -19.78
CA ARG A 149 3.76 13.96 -19.75
C ARG A 149 3.82 14.77 -18.46
N GLN A 150 2.67 15.09 -17.86
CA GLN A 150 2.55 15.80 -16.60
C GLN A 150 2.84 14.88 -15.40
N GLU A 151 2.12 13.77 -15.29
CA GLU A 151 2.20 12.89 -14.11
C GLU A 151 3.44 11.99 -14.14
N GLY A 152 3.83 11.49 -15.30
CA GLY A 152 4.97 10.61 -15.46
C GLY A 152 6.27 11.37 -15.64
N TRP A 153 6.60 11.64 -16.93
CA TRP A 153 7.78 12.39 -17.30
C TRP A 153 7.68 12.98 -18.70
N SER A 154 8.43 14.05 -18.92
CA SER A 154 8.60 14.66 -20.24
C SER A 154 9.98 15.32 -20.35
N TYR A 155 10.43 15.54 -21.59
CA TYR A 155 11.51 16.47 -21.84
C TYR A 155 11.04 17.90 -21.62
N HIS A 156 11.84 18.71 -20.94
CA HIS A 156 11.58 20.12 -20.71
C HIS A 156 12.71 20.96 -21.29
N LEU A 157 12.37 21.85 -22.22
CA LEU A 157 13.32 22.76 -22.88
C LEU A 157 12.61 24.08 -23.20
N GLU A 158 13.02 25.18 -22.54
CA GLU A 158 12.40 26.49 -22.73
C GLU A 158 12.92 27.25 -23.98
N SER A 159 14.18 27.03 -24.34
CA SER A 159 14.83 27.69 -25.46
C SER A 159 15.99 26.86 -26.05
N GLU A 160 16.42 27.16 -27.30
CA GLU A 160 17.54 26.45 -27.94
C GLU A 160 18.82 26.43 -27.10
N ASP A 161 19.12 27.52 -26.39
CA ASP A 161 20.32 27.65 -25.56
C ASP A 161 20.14 27.11 -24.13
N GLY A 162 18.92 26.83 -23.72
CA GLY A 162 18.59 26.34 -22.37
C GLY A 162 19.03 24.88 -22.15
N PRO A 163 19.12 24.44 -20.88
CA PRO A 163 19.38 23.03 -20.57
C PRO A 163 18.16 22.17 -20.88
N LEU A 164 18.39 21.01 -21.49
CA LEU A 164 17.39 19.97 -21.60
C LEU A 164 17.29 19.22 -20.27
N THR A 165 16.09 19.10 -19.71
CA THR A 165 15.85 18.42 -18.43
C THR A 165 14.68 17.43 -18.53
N TYR A 166 14.59 16.53 -17.57
CA TYR A 166 13.37 15.77 -17.33
C TYR A 166 12.46 16.51 -16.35
N ASN A 167 11.16 16.43 -16.56
CA ASN A 167 10.15 16.96 -15.65
C ASN A 167 8.95 15.99 -15.57
N GLY A 168 8.22 15.99 -14.49
CA GLY A 168 7.05 15.17 -14.23
C GLY A 168 6.79 15.03 -12.74
N VAL A 169 5.52 14.86 -12.36
CA VAL A 169 5.12 14.78 -10.94
C VAL A 169 5.80 13.58 -10.28
N VAL A 170 5.56 12.36 -10.76
CA VAL A 170 6.15 11.14 -10.19
C VAL A 170 7.67 11.13 -10.35
N TYR A 171 8.21 11.60 -11.47
CA TYR A 171 9.66 11.71 -11.64
C TYR A 171 10.31 12.58 -10.55
N ASN A 172 9.73 13.73 -10.25
CA ASN A 172 10.25 14.65 -9.23
C ASN A 172 10.06 14.11 -7.82
N GLU A 173 8.92 13.48 -7.55
CA GLU A 173 8.61 12.82 -6.28
C GLU A 173 9.62 11.72 -5.96
N MET A 174 9.87 10.83 -6.92
CA MET A 174 10.82 9.74 -6.75
C MET A 174 12.26 10.21 -6.62
N LYS A 175 12.65 11.32 -7.26
CA LYS A 175 13.95 11.95 -6.95
C LYS A 175 14.06 12.36 -5.48
N GLY A 176 12.98 12.85 -4.89
CA GLY A 176 12.91 13.15 -3.47
C GLY A 176 13.04 11.90 -2.59
N ALA A 177 12.28 10.85 -2.87
CA ALA A 177 12.31 9.59 -2.16
C ALA A 177 13.71 8.95 -2.17
N PHE A 178 14.39 8.96 -3.32
CA PHE A 178 15.75 8.41 -3.46
C PHE A 178 16.84 9.20 -2.72
N SER A 179 16.52 10.33 -2.11
CA SER A 179 17.42 11.06 -1.21
C SER A 179 17.27 10.67 0.25
N SER A 180 16.23 9.90 0.63
CA SER A 180 16.00 9.37 1.97
C SER A 180 16.77 8.05 2.17
N ALA A 181 17.53 7.96 3.27
CA ALA A 181 18.25 6.73 3.59
C ALA A 181 17.31 5.55 3.91
N ASP A 182 16.17 5.83 4.56
CA ASP A 182 15.17 4.80 4.90
C ASP A 182 14.52 4.23 3.62
N ASP A 183 14.16 5.09 2.64
CA ASP A 183 13.59 4.64 1.35
C ASP A 183 14.62 3.86 0.52
N VAL A 184 15.90 4.27 0.55
CA VAL A 184 16.98 3.53 -0.10
C VAL A 184 17.17 2.16 0.55
N LEU A 185 17.09 2.08 1.88
CA LEU A 185 17.21 0.80 2.60
C LEU A 185 16.06 -0.14 2.26
N GLU A 186 14.82 0.35 2.26
CA GLU A 186 13.64 -0.44 1.91
C GLU A 186 13.76 -0.99 0.49
N ARG A 187 14.08 -0.14 -0.48
CA ARG A 187 14.29 -0.56 -1.87
C ARG A 187 15.36 -1.64 -2.01
N GLU A 188 16.54 -1.44 -1.41
CA GLU A 188 17.62 -2.44 -1.48
C GLU A 188 17.24 -3.74 -0.76
N THR A 189 16.42 -3.67 0.29
CA THR A 189 15.89 -4.86 0.96
C THR A 189 14.99 -5.65 0.02
N PHE A 190 14.02 -5.01 -0.63
CA PHE A 190 13.17 -5.67 -1.63
C PHE A 190 13.95 -6.23 -2.81
N ASN A 191 14.85 -5.44 -3.39
CA ASN A 191 15.67 -5.85 -4.55
C ASN A 191 16.55 -7.07 -4.24
N THR A 192 17.09 -7.14 -3.03
CA THR A 192 17.97 -8.25 -2.62
C THR A 192 17.22 -9.51 -2.21
N LEU A 193 16.05 -9.38 -1.58
CA LEU A 193 15.26 -10.54 -1.15
C LEU A 193 14.46 -11.19 -2.28
N PHE A 194 14.07 -10.41 -3.32
CA PHE A 194 13.12 -10.85 -4.34
C PHE A 194 13.57 -10.56 -5.79
N PRO A 195 14.83 -10.81 -6.17
CA PRO A 195 15.39 -10.38 -7.45
C PRO A 195 14.68 -10.96 -8.69
N ASP A 196 13.98 -12.09 -8.56
CA ASP A 196 13.34 -12.79 -9.68
C ASP A 196 11.82 -12.56 -9.76
N THR A 197 11.29 -11.63 -8.98
CA THR A 197 9.85 -11.37 -8.86
C THR A 197 9.54 -9.88 -9.08
N PRO A 198 8.26 -9.47 -9.21
CA PRO A 198 7.89 -8.06 -9.26
C PRO A 198 8.34 -7.22 -8.06
N TYR A 199 8.60 -7.84 -6.92
CA TYR A 199 9.16 -7.15 -5.75
C TYR A 199 10.63 -6.77 -5.90
N GLY A 200 11.35 -7.35 -6.86
CA GLY A 200 12.76 -7.04 -7.15
C GLY A 200 12.97 -5.79 -8.01
N VAL A 201 11.90 -5.07 -8.35
CA VAL A 201 11.95 -3.80 -9.09
C VAL A 201 11.25 -2.70 -8.29
N GLU A 202 11.56 -1.44 -8.62
CA GLU A 202 10.98 -0.28 -7.94
C GLU A 202 9.61 0.06 -8.53
N SER A 203 8.53 -0.31 -7.83
CA SER A 203 7.16 -0.07 -8.28
C SER A 203 6.80 1.41 -8.34
N GLY A 204 7.36 2.24 -7.45
CA GLY A 204 7.22 3.68 -7.46
C GLY A 204 7.94 4.36 -8.61
N GLY A 205 8.96 3.72 -9.14
CA GLY A 205 9.79 4.19 -10.24
C GLY A 205 11.17 4.69 -9.80
N ASP A 206 12.21 4.18 -10.45
CA ASP A 206 13.57 4.68 -10.31
C ASP A 206 13.75 5.88 -11.24
N PRO A 207 14.19 7.07 -10.75
CA PRO A 207 14.40 8.24 -11.59
C PRO A 207 15.33 8.00 -12.79
N SER A 208 16.26 7.05 -12.70
CA SER A 208 17.11 6.64 -13.82
C SER A 208 16.38 5.80 -14.87
N CYS A 209 15.29 5.15 -14.49
CA CYS A 209 14.48 4.23 -15.32
C CYS A 209 13.19 4.86 -15.83
N ILE A 210 12.55 5.74 -15.05
CA ILE A 210 11.28 6.41 -15.40
C ILE A 210 11.31 6.97 -16.84
N PRO A 211 12.37 7.65 -17.31
CA PRO A 211 12.41 8.18 -18.68
C PRO A 211 12.49 7.12 -19.80
N ASN A 212 12.52 5.84 -19.46
CA ASN A 212 12.43 4.77 -20.45
C ASN A 212 10.97 4.33 -20.69
N LEU A 213 10.03 4.77 -19.86
CA LEU A 213 8.62 4.48 -20.04
C LEU A 213 8.07 5.27 -21.25
N THR A 214 7.53 4.56 -22.21
CA THR A 214 6.85 5.16 -23.35
C THR A 214 5.37 5.31 -23.08
N TYR A 215 4.73 6.28 -23.74
CA TYR A 215 3.27 6.44 -23.67
C TYR A 215 2.52 5.18 -24.13
N GLU A 216 3.02 4.47 -25.15
CA GLU A 216 2.46 3.20 -25.60
C GLU A 216 2.50 2.13 -24.49
N ASN A 217 3.65 1.96 -23.83
CA ASN A 217 3.78 0.98 -22.73
C ASN A 217 2.91 1.35 -21.53
N PHE A 218 2.78 2.64 -21.23
CA PHE A 218 1.87 3.16 -20.22
C PHE A 218 0.40 2.81 -20.52
N LEU A 219 -0.08 3.06 -21.73
CA LEU A 219 -1.44 2.68 -22.16
C LEU A 219 -1.64 1.16 -22.16
N ASN A 220 -0.65 0.39 -22.61
CA ASN A 220 -0.71 -1.07 -22.62
C ASN A 220 -0.82 -1.66 -21.20
N PHE A 221 -0.16 -1.05 -20.23
CA PHE A 221 -0.27 -1.48 -18.84
C PHE A 221 -1.69 -1.27 -18.29
N HIS A 222 -2.30 -0.11 -18.55
CA HIS A 222 -3.70 0.13 -18.19
C HIS A 222 -4.65 -0.87 -18.89
N GLN A 223 -4.52 -1.07 -20.20
CA GLN A 223 -5.35 -2.01 -20.96
C GLN A 223 -5.23 -3.46 -20.45
N THR A 224 -4.05 -3.82 -19.94
CA THR A 224 -3.78 -5.16 -19.43
C THR A 224 -4.40 -5.38 -18.06
N TYR A 225 -4.11 -4.48 -17.11
CA TYR A 225 -4.38 -4.70 -15.69
C TYR A 225 -5.64 -4.02 -15.17
N TYR A 226 -6.08 -2.89 -15.74
CA TYR A 226 -7.26 -2.15 -15.28
C TYR A 226 -8.53 -2.67 -15.96
N HIS A 227 -8.80 -3.94 -15.76
CA HIS A 227 -9.96 -4.63 -16.29
C HIS A 227 -10.74 -5.29 -15.14
N PRO A 228 -12.10 -5.32 -15.19
CA PRO A 228 -12.89 -5.95 -14.13
C PRO A 228 -12.45 -7.38 -13.78
N SER A 229 -12.02 -8.19 -14.74
CA SER A 229 -11.51 -9.55 -14.47
C SER A 229 -10.26 -9.60 -13.59
N ASN A 230 -9.51 -8.49 -13.49
CA ASN A 230 -8.33 -8.33 -12.61
C ASN A 230 -8.65 -7.48 -11.38
N SER A 231 -9.88 -6.98 -11.26
CA SER A 231 -10.27 -6.12 -10.14
C SER A 231 -10.67 -6.91 -8.91
N TYR A 232 -10.45 -6.27 -7.77
CA TYR A 232 -10.89 -6.66 -6.44
C TYR A 232 -11.70 -5.50 -5.88
N ILE A 233 -13.02 -5.64 -5.85
CA ILE A 233 -13.92 -4.61 -5.37
C ILE A 233 -14.34 -4.96 -3.94
N TYR A 234 -14.22 -4.00 -3.04
CA TYR A 234 -14.49 -4.14 -1.61
C TYR A 234 -15.50 -3.09 -1.16
N LEU A 235 -16.54 -3.51 -0.46
CA LEU A 235 -17.55 -2.68 0.17
C LEU A 235 -17.69 -3.05 1.64
N TYR A 236 -17.67 -2.05 2.52
CA TYR A 236 -17.79 -2.20 3.97
C TYR A 236 -18.76 -1.19 4.55
N GLY A 237 -19.57 -1.61 5.51
CA GLY A 237 -20.37 -0.72 6.33
C GLY A 237 -21.88 -0.94 6.22
N ASN A 238 -22.62 -0.02 6.82
CA ASN A 238 -24.09 -0.01 6.85
C ASN A 238 -24.62 0.67 5.59
N MET A 239 -24.91 -0.10 4.55
CA MET A 239 -25.48 0.38 3.29
C MET A 239 -26.41 -0.65 2.66
N ASP A 240 -27.21 -0.22 1.69
CA ASP A 240 -27.94 -1.14 0.81
C ASP A 240 -26.99 -1.78 -0.20
N MET A 241 -26.47 -2.97 0.16
CA MET A 241 -25.50 -3.71 -0.68
C MET A 241 -26.12 -4.13 -2.02
N GLU A 242 -27.43 -4.40 -2.07
CA GLU A 242 -28.12 -4.79 -3.31
C GLU A 242 -28.19 -3.62 -4.29
N GLU A 243 -28.48 -2.43 -3.80
CA GLU A 243 -28.46 -1.20 -4.60
C GLU A 243 -27.05 -0.95 -5.20
N LYS A 244 -26.00 -1.12 -4.40
CA LYS A 244 -24.61 -0.92 -4.86
C LYS A 244 -24.22 -1.95 -5.92
N LEU A 245 -24.55 -3.23 -5.70
CA LEU A 245 -24.30 -4.29 -6.69
C LEU A 245 -25.05 -4.02 -8.01
N ALA A 246 -26.31 -3.63 -7.94
CA ALA A 246 -27.11 -3.29 -9.11
C ALA A 246 -26.52 -2.12 -9.90
N TRP A 247 -26.14 -1.06 -9.19
CA TRP A 247 -25.55 0.12 -9.79
C TRP A 247 -24.19 -0.19 -10.45
N MET A 248 -23.33 -0.98 -9.79
CA MET A 248 -22.03 -1.38 -10.37
C MET A 248 -22.20 -2.24 -11.62
N ASP A 249 -23.17 -3.18 -11.63
CA ASP A 249 -23.48 -3.99 -12.81
C ASP A 249 -23.97 -3.11 -13.97
N GLU A 250 -25.03 -2.33 -13.75
CA GLU A 250 -25.67 -1.52 -14.77
C GLU A 250 -24.72 -0.47 -15.35
N LYS A 251 -24.02 0.25 -14.48
CA LYS A 251 -23.23 1.41 -14.87
C LYS A 251 -21.85 1.03 -15.46
N TYR A 252 -21.25 -0.07 -15.01
CA TYR A 252 -19.87 -0.42 -15.35
C TYR A 252 -19.67 -1.89 -15.74
N LEU A 253 -19.91 -2.82 -14.84
CA LEU A 253 -19.41 -4.19 -14.99
C LEU A 253 -20.05 -4.96 -16.16
N SER A 254 -21.33 -4.72 -16.47
CA SER A 254 -22.03 -5.34 -17.60
C SER A 254 -21.50 -4.88 -18.97
N HIS A 255 -20.69 -3.83 -19.03
CA HIS A 255 -20.09 -3.36 -20.28
C HIS A 255 -18.83 -4.14 -20.68
N PHE A 256 -18.30 -4.97 -19.77
CA PHE A 256 -17.12 -5.77 -20.00
C PHE A 256 -17.44 -7.26 -20.13
N ASN A 257 -16.66 -7.96 -20.94
CA ASN A 257 -16.66 -9.41 -20.96
C ASN A 257 -15.44 -9.93 -20.18
N ALA A 258 -15.61 -11.06 -19.51
CA ALA A 258 -14.49 -11.69 -18.80
C ALA A 258 -13.34 -12.02 -19.77
N LYS A 259 -12.12 -11.77 -19.31
CA LYS A 259 -10.88 -12.16 -19.99
C LYS A 259 -9.87 -12.71 -18.97
N GLU A 260 -8.96 -13.53 -19.44
CA GLU A 260 -7.81 -13.96 -18.64
C GLU A 260 -6.82 -12.79 -18.53
N VAL A 261 -6.41 -12.48 -17.28
CA VAL A 261 -5.37 -11.49 -17.00
C VAL A 261 -4.28 -12.19 -16.18
N LYS A 262 -3.09 -12.27 -16.75
CA LYS A 262 -1.92 -12.85 -16.08
C LYS A 262 -1.28 -11.81 -15.17
N SER A 263 -1.65 -11.84 -13.91
CA SER A 263 -1.19 -10.89 -12.90
C SER A 263 -0.75 -11.56 -11.60
N GLU A 264 -0.69 -12.88 -11.56
CA GLU A 264 -0.29 -13.64 -10.38
C GLU A 264 1.15 -13.27 -9.98
N ILE A 265 1.36 -13.16 -8.67
CA ILE A 265 2.67 -12.88 -8.10
C ILE A 265 3.39 -14.21 -7.86
N PRO A 266 4.57 -14.45 -8.47
CA PRO A 266 5.32 -15.65 -8.24
C PRO A 266 6.08 -15.62 -6.91
N TYR A 267 6.29 -16.79 -6.31
CA TYR A 267 7.20 -16.91 -5.17
C TYR A 267 8.66 -16.77 -5.62
N GLN A 268 9.45 -16.02 -4.86
CA GLN A 268 10.90 -16.04 -4.94
C GLN A 268 11.41 -17.40 -4.42
N LYS A 269 12.29 -18.04 -5.17
CA LYS A 269 12.94 -19.27 -4.71
C LYS A 269 13.91 -18.96 -3.58
N PRO A 270 13.96 -19.81 -2.53
CA PRO A 270 14.94 -19.63 -1.45
C PRO A 270 16.37 -19.60 -1.97
N PHE A 271 17.21 -18.81 -1.31
CA PHE A 271 18.63 -18.73 -1.65
C PHE A 271 19.44 -19.90 -1.06
N ALA A 272 20.53 -20.28 -1.71
CA ALA A 272 21.47 -21.26 -1.18
C ALA A 272 22.28 -20.69 -0.01
N GLU A 273 22.55 -19.38 -0.04
CA GLU A 273 23.31 -18.64 0.98
C GLU A 273 22.79 -17.19 1.07
N THR A 274 22.99 -16.57 2.24
CA THR A 274 22.61 -15.17 2.50
C THR A 274 23.36 -14.23 1.56
N LEU A 275 22.65 -13.28 0.95
CA LEU A 275 23.25 -12.23 0.14
C LEU A 275 23.84 -11.14 1.04
N ASP A 276 24.96 -10.54 0.62
CA ASP A 276 25.62 -9.43 1.32
C ASP A 276 25.93 -8.34 0.33
N ILE A 277 25.34 -7.15 0.51
CA ILE A 277 25.52 -6.01 -0.36
C ILE A 277 25.91 -4.76 0.42
N VAL A 278 26.64 -3.89 -0.26
CA VAL A 278 26.97 -2.52 0.20
C VAL A 278 26.43 -1.55 -0.84
N HIS A 279 25.67 -0.55 -0.40
CA HIS A 279 25.10 0.49 -1.25
C HIS A 279 25.39 1.88 -0.67
N GLU A 280 25.64 2.87 -1.52
CA GLU A 280 25.86 4.26 -1.11
C GLU A 280 24.53 5.02 -1.09
N TYR A 281 24.33 5.86 -0.07
CA TYR A 281 23.17 6.76 -0.01
C TYR A 281 23.61 8.23 0.13
N PRO A 282 22.84 9.20 -0.40
CA PRO A 282 23.26 10.60 -0.39
C PRO A 282 23.10 11.22 0.99
N VAL A 283 24.09 12.02 1.39
CA VAL A 283 24.05 12.91 2.55
C VAL A 283 24.44 14.33 2.15
N LEU A 284 24.03 15.31 2.95
CA LEU A 284 24.33 16.73 2.70
C LEU A 284 25.80 17.05 2.98
N ASP A 285 26.28 18.15 2.39
CA ASP A 285 27.60 18.68 2.70
C ASP A 285 27.66 19.11 4.18
N GLY A 286 28.63 18.52 4.90
CA GLY A 286 28.80 18.76 6.34
C GLY A 286 28.13 17.75 7.25
N ASP A 287 27.33 16.83 6.73
CA ASP A 287 26.85 15.69 7.51
C ASP A 287 28.02 14.75 7.88
N PRO A 288 27.98 14.15 9.06
CA PRO A 288 29.02 13.20 9.46
C PRO A 288 28.98 11.96 8.56
N LEU A 289 30.16 11.49 8.13
CA LEU A 289 30.31 10.23 7.41
C LEU A 289 30.59 9.08 8.37
N GLU A 290 31.32 9.35 9.45
CA GLU A 290 31.60 8.36 10.50
C GLU A 290 30.35 8.11 11.34
N ASN A 291 30.10 6.85 11.67
CA ASN A 291 28.94 6.41 12.47
C ASN A 291 27.59 6.91 11.88
N ASN A 292 27.48 6.87 10.56
CA ASN A 292 26.27 7.25 9.85
C ASN A 292 25.86 6.19 8.81
N ALA A 293 26.36 4.97 8.93
CA ALA A 293 25.94 3.83 8.16
C ALA A 293 24.64 3.21 8.72
N TYR A 294 23.93 2.47 7.87
CA TYR A 294 22.83 1.60 8.24
C TYR A 294 23.29 0.15 8.05
N LEU A 295 23.09 -0.67 9.06
CA LEU A 295 23.31 -2.12 9.00
C LEU A 295 21.96 -2.80 9.11
N SER A 296 21.59 -3.60 8.12
CA SER A 296 20.30 -4.29 8.07
C SER A 296 20.50 -5.77 7.81
N TYR A 297 19.81 -6.61 8.58
CA TYR A 297 19.71 -8.04 8.35
C TYR A 297 18.25 -8.41 8.13
N ASN A 298 17.95 -8.93 6.93
CA ASN A 298 16.60 -9.13 6.41
C ASN A 298 16.39 -10.59 6.07
N MET A 299 15.26 -11.18 6.47
CA MET A 299 14.96 -12.60 6.32
C MET A 299 13.53 -12.82 5.85
N VAL A 300 13.33 -13.61 4.79
CA VAL A 300 12.00 -13.96 4.29
C VAL A 300 11.35 -14.99 5.21
N ILE A 301 10.09 -14.74 5.56
CA ILE A 301 9.34 -15.53 6.55
C ILE A 301 8.13 -16.19 5.87
N GLY A 302 8.31 -17.39 5.35
CA GLY A 302 7.20 -18.20 4.85
C GLY A 302 6.33 -17.52 3.79
N SER A 303 5.03 -17.47 4.05
CA SER A 303 4.02 -16.95 3.11
C SER A 303 2.99 -16.08 3.81
N GLY A 304 2.54 -15.02 3.14
CA GLY A 304 1.40 -14.19 3.55
C GLY A 304 0.09 -14.98 3.73
N LEU A 305 -0.01 -16.17 3.16
CA LEU A 305 -1.17 -17.05 3.33
C LEU A 305 -1.18 -17.85 4.66
N ASP A 306 -0.08 -17.83 5.43
CA ASP A 306 0.00 -18.42 6.77
C ASP A 306 -0.24 -17.36 7.86
N VAL A 307 -1.51 -17.04 8.11
CA VAL A 307 -1.92 -15.97 9.03
C VAL A 307 -1.36 -16.19 10.44
N LYS A 308 -1.36 -17.44 10.94
CA LYS A 308 -0.82 -17.74 12.28
C LYS A 308 0.68 -17.44 12.38
N LEU A 309 1.44 -17.81 11.36
CA LEU A 309 2.87 -17.51 11.29
C LEU A 309 3.09 -15.99 11.28
N ASN A 310 2.30 -15.26 10.50
CA ASN A 310 2.45 -13.81 10.37
C ASN A 310 2.09 -13.09 11.68
N VAL A 311 1.00 -13.45 12.34
CA VAL A 311 0.64 -12.92 13.67
C VAL A 311 1.73 -13.26 14.70
N ALA A 312 2.29 -14.47 14.66
CA ALA A 312 3.37 -14.87 15.56
C ALA A 312 4.64 -14.05 15.32
N PHE A 313 4.97 -13.72 14.07
CA PHE A 313 6.14 -12.88 13.75
C PHE A 313 5.95 -11.42 14.16
N SER A 314 4.74 -10.86 14.09
CA SER A 314 4.44 -9.55 14.66
C SER A 314 4.69 -9.54 16.18
N VAL A 315 4.28 -10.59 16.88
CA VAL A 315 4.56 -10.77 18.32
C VAL A 315 6.06 -10.92 18.58
N LEU A 316 6.78 -11.67 17.75
CA LEU A 316 8.24 -11.85 17.87
C LEU A 316 8.99 -10.53 17.64
N GLU A 317 8.62 -9.77 16.64
CA GLU A 317 9.22 -8.48 16.35
C GLU A 317 9.11 -7.56 17.57
N TYR A 318 7.89 -7.43 18.11
CA TYR A 318 7.67 -6.67 19.34
C TYR A 318 8.52 -7.17 20.51
N ALA A 319 8.53 -8.48 20.76
CA ALA A 319 9.24 -9.05 21.91
C ALA A 319 10.77 -8.99 21.80
N LEU A 320 11.33 -9.05 20.57
CA LEU A 320 12.77 -9.02 20.33
C LEU A 320 13.34 -7.61 20.19
N LEU A 321 12.54 -6.63 19.72
CA LEU A 321 13.02 -5.32 19.27
C LEU A 321 12.26 -4.11 19.83
N ASP A 322 10.95 -4.20 20.08
CA ASP A 322 10.12 -3.03 20.43
C ASP A 322 9.79 -2.94 21.92
N ALA A 323 9.57 -4.08 22.59
CA ALA A 323 9.22 -4.09 23.99
C ALA A 323 10.32 -3.43 24.85
N PRO A 324 9.96 -2.78 25.98
CA PRO A 324 10.95 -2.26 26.91
C PRO A 324 11.94 -3.35 27.37
N GLY A 325 13.24 -3.16 27.10
CA GLY A 325 14.28 -4.13 27.40
C GLY A 325 14.33 -5.33 26.45
N ALA A 326 13.76 -5.20 25.25
CA ALA A 326 13.79 -6.21 24.21
C ALA A 326 15.24 -6.71 23.95
N PRO A 327 15.48 -8.04 23.97
CA PRO A 327 16.81 -8.60 24.11
C PRO A 327 17.75 -8.28 22.94
N VAL A 328 17.28 -8.30 21.71
CA VAL A 328 18.12 -8.02 20.53
C VAL A 328 18.46 -6.54 20.46
N LYS A 329 17.47 -5.68 20.65
CA LYS A 329 17.68 -4.22 20.69
C LYS A 329 18.65 -3.84 21.80
N GLN A 330 18.43 -4.35 23.02
CA GLN A 330 19.28 -4.04 24.18
C GLN A 330 20.71 -4.52 23.97
N ALA A 331 20.91 -5.73 23.47
CA ALA A 331 22.26 -6.27 23.23
C ALA A 331 23.05 -5.43 22.21
N LEU A 332 22.40 -4.96 21.16
CA LEU A 332 23.02 -4.09 20.14
C LEU A 332 23.36 -2.71 20.71
N LEU A 333 22.45 -2.10 21.48
CA LEU A 333 22.66 -0.79 22.10
C LEU A 333 23.76 -0.85 23.18
N ASP A 334 23.82 -1.89 24.03
CA ASP A 334 24.85 -2.10 25.02
C ASP A 334 26.24 -2.30 24.39
N ALA A 335 26.30 -2.88 23.22
CA ALA A 335 27.52 -3.04 22.42
C ALA A 335 27.88 -1.79 21.61
N HIS A 336 27.08 -0.72 21.71
CA HIS A 336 27.21 0.53 20.95
C HIS A 336 27.14 0.36 19.42
N ILE A 337 26.35 -0.62 18.95
CA ILE A 337 26.06 -0.81 17.53
C ILE A 337 24.90 0.12 17.14
N GLY A 338 25.26 1.19 16.43
CA GLY A 338 24.30 2.22 16.05
C GLY A 338 23.84 3.11 17.22
N LYS A 339 23.16 4.20 16.87
CA LYS A 339 22.50 5.10 17.84
C LYS A 339 21.04 4.73 18.06
N ASP A 340 20.44 4.07 17.09
CA ASP A 340 19.08 3.52 17.17
C ASP A 340 19.04 2.12 16.54
N VAL A 341 18.20 1.27 17.11
CA VAL A 341 17.95 -0.09 16.62
C VAL A 341 16.44 -0.31 16.58
N TYR A 342 15.94 -0.79 15.47
CA TYR A 342 14.52 -1.13 15.30
C TYR A 342 14.32 -2.41 14.52
N GLY A 343 13.14 -3.01 14.65
CA GLY A 343 12.64 -4.10 13.83
C GLY A 343 11.62 -3.61 12.82
N SER A 344 11.39 -4.42 11.81
CA SER A 344 10.30 -4.26 10.87
C SER A 344 9.83 -5.63 10.42
N TYR A 345 8.53 -5.85 10.42
CA TYR A 345 7.90 -7.03 9.84
C TYR A 345 6.95 -6.60 8.71
N GLU A 346 7.37 -6.83 7.47
CA GLU A 346 6.57 -6.53 6.27
C GLU A 346 5.73 -7.76 5.94
N ASP A 347 4.42 -7.70 6.21
CA ASP A 347 3.46 -8.79 6.02
C ASP A 347 2.41 -8.53 4.92
N GLY A 348 2.37 -7.32 4.35
CA GLY A 348 1.45 -6.91 3.28
C GLY A 348 1.79 -7.44 1.88
N ILE A 349 2.65 -8.46 1.76
CA ILE A 349 3.15 -9.05 0.52
C ILE A 349 3.06 -10.57 0.53
N LEU A 350 3.22 -11.20 -0.65
CA LEU A 350 3.10 -12.68 -0.78
C LEU A 350 4.08 -13.45 0.11
N GLN A 351 5.32 -12.97 0.24
CA GLN A 351 6.35 -13.56 1.09
C GLN A 351 6.82 -12.50 2.09
N PRO A 352 6.25 -12.44 3.29
CA PRO A 352 6.66 -11.54 4.33
C PRO A 352 8.14 -11.62 4.66
N PHE A 353 8.72 -10.53 5.17
CA PHE A 353 10.09 -10.54 5.65
C PHE A 353 10.24 -9.77 6.96
N PHE A 354 11.24 -10.19 7.72
CA PHE A 354 11.61 -9.62 9.00
C PHE A 354 12.97 -8.93 8.88
N SER A 355 13.07 -7.71 9.36
CA SER A 355 14.29 -6.91 9.33
C SER A 355 14.75 -6.49 10.72
N ILE A 356 16.05 -6.51 10.94
CA ILE A 356 16.72 -5.91 12.10
C ILE A 356 17.66 -4.84 11.59
N VAL A 357 17.45 -3.59 12.01
CA VAL A 357 18.18 -2.42 11.50
C VAL A 357 18.87 -1.68 12.62
N ALA A 358 20.17 -1.39 12.44
CA ALA A 358 20.91 -0.44 13.26
C ALA A 358 21.22 0.82 12.44
N LYS A 359 20.73 1.98 12.89
CA LYS A 359 20.95 3.29 12.30
C LYS A 359 22.11 4.02 12.95
N ASN A 360 22.80 4.84 12.17
CA ASN A 360 23.95 5.61 12.64
C ASN A 360 25.02 4.71 13.27
N ALA A 361 25.35 3.62 12.58
CA ALA A 361 26.36 2.63 12.95
C ALA A 361 27.69 2.90 12.22
N ASP A 362 28.75 2.26 12.67
CA ASP A 362 30.02 2.17 11.94
C ASP A 362 29.91 1.02 10.91
N GLU A 363 30.19 1.29 9.64
CA GLU A 363 30.17 0.26 8.58
C GLU A 363 31.09 -0.92 8.85
N ASN A 364 32.19 -0.70 9.58
CA ASN A 364 33.15 -1.74 9.95
C ASN A 364 32.66 -2.66 11.07
N GLU A 365 31.54 -2.33 11.74
CA GLU A 365 30.95 -3.15 12.79
C GLU A 365 29.93 -4.18 12.28
N LYS A 366 29.79 -4.37 10.98
CA LYS A 366 28.84 -5.32 10.38
C LYS A 366 28.98 -6.73 10.97
N GLU A 367 30.20 -7.26 11.06
CA GLU A 367 30.43 -8.60 11.62
C GLU A 367 30.06 -8.69 13.11
N LYS A 368 30.31 -7.63 13.87
CA LYS A 368 29.92 -7.53 15.28
C LYS A 368 28.39 -7.45 15.42
N PHE A 369 27.72 -6.66 14.56
CA PHE A 369 26.26 -6.58 14.49
C PHE A 369 25.62 -7.95 14.28
N LEU A 370 26.08 -8.68 13.28
CA LEU A 370 25.58 -10.03 12.96
C LEU A 370 25.86 -11.04 14.08
N SER A 371 27.07 -10.98 14.66
CA SER A 371 27.48 -11.88 15.75
C SER A 371 26.63 -11.66 17.02
N ILE A 372 26.30 -10.41 17.37
CA ILE A 372 25.46 -10.09 18.51
C ILE A 372 24.04 -10.59 18.29
N ILE A 373 23.45 -10.33 17.11
CA ILE A 373 22.12 -10.82 16.77
C ILE A 373 22.09 -12.35 16.89
N ARG A 374 23.02 -13.03 16.21
CA ARG A 374 23.08 -14.48 16.21
C ARG A 374 23.26 -15.04 17.61
N GLY A 375 24.21 -14.52 18.37
CA GLY A 375 24.48 -14.97 19.74
C GLY A 375 23.29 -14.77 20.68
N THR A 376 22.57 -13.64 20.55
CA THR A 376 21.38 -13.36 21.35
C THR A 376 20.24 -14.33 20.98
N LEU A 377 20.00 -14.57 19.70
CA LEU A 377 18.98 -15.52 19.25
C LEU A 377 19.30 -16.96 19.65
N GLU A 378 20.56 -17.40 19.53
CA GLU A 378 21.02 -18.74 19.98
C GLU A 378 20.85 -18.91 21.50
N ASP A 379 21.11 -17.87 22.28
CA ASP A 379 20.91 -17.89 23.74
C ASP A 379 19.43 -18.01 24.09
N ILE A 380 18.55 -17.26 23.38
CA ILE A 380 17.09 -17.37 23.55
C ILE A 380 16.59 -18.78 23.22
N VAL A 381 17.02 -19.35 22.10
CA VAL A 381 16.62 -20.73 21.71
C VAL A 381 17.06 -21.75 22.76
N LYS A 382 18.24 -21.57 23.31
CA LYS A 382 18.81 -22.49 24.31
C LYS A 382 18.15 -22.36 25.67
N ASN A 383 17.92 -21.16 26.16
CA ASN A 383 17.49 -20.87 27.51
C ASN A 383 15.97 -20.57 27.63
N GLY A 384 15.29 -20.41 26.52
CA GLY A 384 13.88 -20.00 26.42
C GLY A 384 13.70 -18.49 26.40
N MET A 385 12.59 -18.05 25.81
CA MET A 385 12.16 -16.65 25.84
C MET A 385 11.55 -16.28 27.19
N ASP A 386 11.62 -15.00 27.52
CA ASP A 386 10.84 -14.46 28.63
C ASP A 386 9.34 -14.62 28.35
N GLN A 387 8.71 -15.55 29.07
CA GLN A 387 7.30 -15.87 28.90
C GLN A 387 6.39 -14.66 29.17
N LYS A 388 6.78 -13.74 30.06
CA LYS A 388 6.02 -12.51 30.33
C LYS A 388 6.11 -11.53 29.16
N ALA A 389 7.26 -11.44 28.51
CA ALA A 389 7.43 -10.58 27.33
C ALA A 389 6.59 -11.08 26.15
N ILE A 390 6.58 -12.40 25.92
CA ILE A 390 5.74 -13.01 24.87
C ILE A 390 4.24 -12.83 25.19
N GLU A 391 3.82 -13.10 26.41
CA GLU A 391 2.44 -12.92 26.83
C GLU A 391 1.99 -11.45 26.68
N ALA A 392 2.86 -10.51 27.05
CA ALA A 392 2.61 -9.08 26.87
C ALA A 392 2.47 -8.72 25.38
N GLY A 393 3.32 -9.25 24.51
CA GLY A 393 3.23 -9.05 23.06
C GLY A 393 1.93 -9.61 22.48
N ILE A 394 1.55 -10.83 22.83
CA ILE A 394 0.28 -11.44 22.38
C ILE A 394 -0.91 -10.60 22.86
N ASN A 395 -0.93 -10.19 24.12
CA ASN A 395 -2.00 -9.36 24.67
C ASN A 395 -2.06 -7.97 24.01
N TYR A 396 -0.92 -7.39 23.68
CA TYR A 396 -0.83 -6.09 22.98
C TYR A 396 -1.49 -6.16 21.60
N PHE A 397 -1.16 -7.17 20.78
CA PHE A 397 -1.74 -7.32 19.45
C PHE A 397 -3.20 -7.76 19.51
N GLU A 398 -3.59 -8.66 20.43
CA GLU A 398 -4.98 -9.03 20.65
C GLU A 398 -5.83 -7.82 21.05
N PHE A 399 -5.33 -6.98 21.96
CA PHE A 399 -6.03 -5.77 22.37
C PHE A 399 -6.22 -4.81 21.21
N ARG A 400 -5.17 -4.53 20.43
CA ARG A 400 -5.27 -3.68 19.24
C ARG A 400 -6.27 -4.21 18.22
N PHE A 401 -6.26 -5.52 17.98
CA PHE A 401 -7.20 -6.14 17.06
C PHE A 401 -8.67 -6.02 17.56
N ARG A 402 -8.90 -6.21 18.86
CA ARG A 402 -10.24 -6.06 19.46
C ARG A 402 -10.75 -4.62 19.47
N GLU A 403 -9.89 -3.68 19.86
CA GLU A 403 -10.25 -2.26 19.91
C GLU A 403 -10.47 -1.71 18.49
N ALA A 404 -9.70 -2.18 17.53
CA ALA A 404 -9.71 -1.69 16.15
C ALA A 404 -9.70 -0.16 16.08
N ASP A 405 -8.85 0.44 16.94
CA ASP A 405 -8.58 1.87 16.96
C ASP A 405 -7.43 2.16 16.00
N PHE A 406 -7.79 2.68 14.85
CA PHE A 406 -6.84 3.03 13.78
C PHE A 406 -6.62 4.55 13.70
N SER A 407 -6.84 5.26 14.81
CA SER A 407 -6.69 6.72 14.89
C SER A 407 -7.60 7.45 13.90
N SER A 408 -7.04 8.18 12.95
CA SER A 408 -7.80 8.94 11.95
C SER A 408 -8.29 8.10 10.75
N PHE A 409 -7.83 6.85 10.63
CA PHE A 409 -8.20 6.01 9.51
C PHE A 409 -9.54 5.31 9.74
N PRO A 410 -10.45 5.27 8.74
CA PRO A 410 -11.68 4.50 8.83
C PRO A 410 -11.41 3.03 9.13
N LYS A 411 -12.16 2.44 10.07
CA LYS A 411 -12.01 1.03 10.43
C LYS A 411 -12.16 0.09 9.23
N GLY A 412 -13.17 0.34 8.39
CA GLY A 412 -13.39 -0.44 7.18
C GLY A 412 -12.28 -0.35 6.15
N LEU A 413 -11.54 0.77 6.11
CA LEU A 413 -10.36 0.89 5.26
C LEU A 413 -9.25 -0.06 5.72
N MET A 414 -8.97 -0.10 7.02
CA MET A 414 -7.92 -0.97 7.58
C MET A 414 -8.26 -2.44 7.38
N TYR A 415 -9.50 -2.84 7.68
CA TYR A 415 -9.96 -4.20 7.34
C TYR A 415 -9.88 -4.50 5.83
N GLY A 416 -10.15 -3.50 4.99
CA GLY A 416 -9.99 -3.63 3.54
C GLY A 416 -8.54 -3.90 3.12
N ILE A 417 -7.57 -3.27 3.78
CA ILE A 417 -6.13 -3.52 3.55
C ILE A 417 -5.78 -4.94 4.01
N ASP A 418 -6.15 -5.32 5.24
CA ASP A 418 -5.88 -6.66 5.79
C ASP A 418 -6.48 -7.81 4.92
N VAL A 419 -7.63 -7.57 4.29
CA VAL A 419 -8.25 -8.52 3.35
C VAL A 419 -7.30 -8.85 2.19
N PHE A 420 -6.57 -7.86 1.68
CA PHE A 420 -5.68 -8.05 0.53
C PHE A 420 -4.44 -8.89 0.86
N ASP A 421 -4.04 -8.99 2.11
CA ASP A 421 -2.87 -9.79 2.53
C ASP A 421 -3.08 -11.32 2.31
N SER A 422 -4.32 -11.73 2.11
CA SER A 422 -4.64 -13.10 1.69
C SER A 422 -5.42 -13.19 0.37
N TRP A 423 -6.43 -12.36 0.18
CA TRP A 423 -7.34 -12.45 -0.97
C TRP A 423 -6.65 -12.19 -2.30
N LEU A 424 -5.64 -11.32 -2.32
CA LEU A 424 -4.86 -11.02 -3.52
C LEU A 424 -4.10 -12.24 -4.05
N TYR A 425 -3.69 -13.16 -3.16
CA TYR A 425 -2.85 -14.32 -3.47
C TYR A 425 -3.63 -15.65 -3.48
N ASP A 426 -4.76 -15.74 -2.78
CA ASP A 426 -5.68 -16.88 -2.81
C ASP A 426 -7.13 -16.38 -2.77
N GLU A 427 -7.80 -16.49 -3.92
CA GLU A 427 -9.20 -16.03 -4.06
C GLU A 427 -10.19 -16.72 -3.11
N ASN A 428 -9.80 -17.86 -2.53
CA ASN A 428 -10.64 -18.61 -1.59
C ASN A 428 -10.44 -18.21 -0.12
N LYS A 429 -9.53 -17.28 0.16
CA LYS A 429 -9.19 -16.85 1.52
C LYS A 429 -9.42 -15.36 1.79
N PRO A 430 -10.56 -14.77 1.40
CA PRO A 430 -10.78 -13.33 1.56
C PRO A 430 -10.90 -12.87 3.01
N PHE A 431 -11.27 -13.77 3.94
CA PHE A 431 -11.57 -13.43 5.34
C PHE A 431 -10.48 -13.86 6.32
N ALA A 432 -9.35 -14.39 5.84
CA ALA A 432 -8.36 -15.05 6.69
C ALA A 432 -7.77 -14.09 7.76
N TYR A 433 -7.42 -12.87 7.37
CA TYR A 433 -6.86 -11.88 8.29
C TYR A 433 -7.90 -11.17 9.18
N LEU A 434 -9.19 -11.35 8.91
CA LEU A 434 -10.27 -10.79 9.72
C LEU A 434 -10.65 -11.68 10.92
N GLN A 435 -10.02 -12.86 11.08
CA GLN A 435 -10.33 -13.87 12.09
C GLN A 435 -9.06 -14.25 12.87
N GLN A 436 -8.65 -13.38 13.78
CA GLN A 436 -7.38 -13.54 14.51
C GLN A 436 -7.53 -13.94 15.98
N LEU A 437 -8.72 -13.77 16.60
CA LEU A 437 -8.90 -13.99 18.04
C LEU A 437 -8.55 -15.41 18.47
N ALA A 438 -8.97 -16.42 17.70
CA ALA A 438 -8.62 -17.81 17.96
C ALA A 438 -7.10 -18.07 17.82
N ILE A 439 -6.40 -17.34 16.96
CA ILE A 439 -4.96 -17.42 16.78
C ILE A 439 -4.24 -16.93 18.04
N TYR A 440 -4.65 -15.80 18.61
CA TYR A 440 -4.06 -15.30 19.86
C TYR A 440 -4.22 -16.29 21.02
N ASP A 441 -5.40 -16.93 21.14
CA ASP A 441 -5.63 -17.97 22.14
C ASP A 441 -4.76 -19.22 21.93
N GLU A 442 -4.52 -19.59 20.68
CA GLU A 442 -3.60 -20.68 20.32
C GLU A 442 -2.16 -20.31 20.64
N LEU A 443 -1.72 -19.09 20.27
CA LEU A 443 -0.36 -18.62 20.52
C LEU A 443 -0.02 -18.57 22.01
N LYS A 444 -0.98 -18.20 22.89
CA LYS A 444 -0.79 -18.24 24.36
C LYS A 444 -0.49 -19.65 24.90
N LYS A 445 -1.03 -20.68 24.24
CA LYS A 445 -0.75 -22.08 24.59
C LYS A 445 0.60 -22.52 24.03
N LEU A 446 0.83 -22.27 22.74
CA LEU A 446 2.05 -22.64 22.02
C LEU A 446 3.30 -21.95 22.60
N ALA A 447 3.18 -20.74 23.14
CA ALA A 447 4.28 -20.02 23.78
C ALA A 447 4.92 -20.81 24.93
N LYS A 448 4.12 -21.63 25.65
CA LYS A 448 4.60 -22.48 26.76
C LYS A 448 5.25 -23.78 26.27
N GLU A 449 5.14 -24.08 25.00
CA GLU A 449 5.62 -25.32 24.38
C GLU A 449 6.89 -25.09 23.51
N GLY A 450 7.50 -23.89 23.58
CA GLY A 450 8.70 -23.57 22.82
C GLY A 450 8.46 -23.22 21.35
N TYR A 451 7.24 -22.83 21.00
CA TYR A 451 6.86 -22.48 19.63
C TYR A 451 7.66 -21.30 19.08
N PHE A 452 7.80 -20.23 19.88
CA PHE A 452 8.51 -19.02 19.45
C PHE A 452 10.01 -19.26 19.30
N GLU A 453 10.61 -20.07 20.19
CA GLU A 453 12.00 -20.50 20.07
C GLU A 453 12.22 -21.32 18.79
N ASN A 454 11.27 -22.18 18.43
CA ASN A 454 11.32 -22.92 17.19
C ASN A 454 11.20 -22.03 15.94
N LEU A 455 10.37 -20.96 16.00
CA LEU A 455 10.30 -19.96 14.92
C LEU A 455 11.64 -19.23 14.77
N ILE A 456 12.27 -18.82 15.87
CA ILE A 456 13.59 -18.20 15.85
C ILE A 456 14.61 -19.14 15.21
N GLN A 457 14.66 -20.40 15.63
CA GLN A 457 15.59 -21.39 15.05
C GLN A 457 15.38 -21.55 13.55
N THR A 458 14.12 -21.76 13.13
CA THR A 458 13.79 -22.09 11.75
C THR A 458 13.94 -20.91 10.80
N TYR A 459 13.44 -19.73 11.19
CA TYR A 459 13.31 -18.59 10.28
C TYR A 459 14.37 -17.50 10.46
N LEU A 460 15.03 -17.43 11.62
CA LEU A 460 16.05 -16.41 11.88
C LEU A 460 17.47 -16.99 11.93
N LEU A 461 17.68 -18.19 12.46
CA LEU A 461 18.99 -18.79 12.59
C LEU A 461 19.38 -19.70 11.42
N ASP A 462 18.45 -20.57 10.95
CA ASP A 462 18.70 -21.57 9.90
C ASP A 462 18.29 -21.10 8.51
N ASN A 463 17.66 -19.92 8.40
CA ASN A 463 17.15 -19.40 7.14
C ASN A 463 18.26 -18.78 6.28
N THR A 464 18.41 -19.28 5.06
CA THR A 464 19.36 -18.74 4.07
C THR A 464 18.72 -17.79 3.07
N HIS A 465 17.36 -17.72 3.02
CA HIS A 465 16.67 -16.73 2.21
C HIS A 465 16.69 -15.38 2.95
N ALA A 466 17.85 -14.78 2.95
CA ALA A 466 18.15 -13.59 3.73
C ALA A 466 19.11 -12.66 2.97
N SER A 467 19.14 -11.41 3.36
CA SER A 467 20.10 -10.42 2.87
C SER A 467 20.67 -9.57 4.00
N ILE A 468 21.91 -9.18 3.84
CA ILE A 468 22.59 -8.17 4.66
C ILE A 468 22.76 -6.95 3.75
N VAL A 469 22.18 -5.82 4.17
CA VAL A 469 22.29 -4.56 3.45
C VAL A 469 23.04 -3.58 4.31
N THR A 470 24.18 -3.09 3.80
CA THR A 470 24.95 -2.03 4.43
C THR A 470 24.81 -0.77 3.59
N LEU A 471 24.21 0.29 4.15
CA LEU A 471 24.19 1.60 3.50
C LEU A 471 25.32 2.47 4.04
N ILE A 472 26.09 3.04 3.12
CA ILE A 472 27.24 3.92 3.42
C ILE A 472 26.89 5.35 3.00
N PRO A 473 27.07 6.35 3.90
CA PRO A 473 26.82 7.73 3.55
C PRO A 473 27.85 8.24 2.55
N LYS A 474 27.41 8.97 1.53
CA LYS A 474 28.29 9.59 0.55
C LYS A 474 27.89 11.05 0.29
N THR A 475 28.78 11.96 0.64
CA THR A 475 28.63 13.38 0.31
C THR A 475 28.73 13.59 -1.20
N GLY A 476 27.86 14.45 -1.74
CA GLY A 476 27.87 14.82 -3.16
C GLY A 476 27.26 13.78 -4.10
N LEU A 477 26.77 12.63 -3.62
CA LEU A 477 26.18 11.58 -4.46
C LEU A 477 24.98 12.10 -5.27
N ALA A 478 24.11 12.89 -4.66
CA ALA A 478 22.96 13.48 -5.36
C ALA A 478 23.41 14.40 -6.49
N ALA A 479 24.39 15.29 -6.23
CA ALA A 479 24.96 16.18 -7.24
C ALA A 479 25.69 15.40 -8.35
N GLU A 480 26.37 14.32 -8.02
CA GLU A 480 27.01 13.42 -8.98
C GLU A 480 25.97 12.78 -9.92
N ASN A 481 24.85 12.30 -9.39
CA ASN A 481 23.77 11.71 -10.16
C ASN A 481 23.07 12.74 -11.05
N ASP A 482 22.84 13.95 -10.52
CA ASP A 482 22.29 15.06 -11.30
C ASP A 482 23.23 15.48 -12.44
N ALA A 483 24.53 15.54 -12.18
CA ALA A 483 25.54 15.85 -13.21
C ALA A 483 25.59 14.77 -14.31
N LYS A 484 25.53 13.48 -13.95
CA LYS A 484 25.45 12.38 -14.93
C LYS A 484 24.18 12.47 -15.78
N THR A 485 23.05 12.82 -15.18
CA THR A 485 21.78 13.01 -15.90
C THR A 485 21.87 14.21 -16.84
N ALA A 486 22.41 15.33 -16.37
CA ALA A 486 22.61 16.54 -17.19
C ALA A 486 23.56 16.27 -18.37
N GLU A 487 24.66 15.55 -18.15
CA GLU A 487 25.61 15.18 -19.23
C GLU A 487 24.93 14.26 -20.27
N LYS A 488 24.15 13.28 -19.82
CA LYS A 488 23.35 12.39 -20.69
C LYS A 488 22.41 13.21 -21.58
N LEU A 489 21.67 14.13 -20.96
CA LEU A 489 20.70 14.98 -21.67
C LEU A 489 21.37 15.98 -22.60
N GLN A 490 22.50 16.53 -22.21
CA GLN A 490 23.29 17.41 -23.09
C GLN A 490 23.77 16.67 -24.34
N LYS A 491 24.34 15.47 -24.20
CA LYS A 491 24.73 14.62 -25.32
C LYS A 491 23.55 14.25 -26.22
N TYR A 492 22.40 13.96 -25.62
CA TYR A 492 21.17 13.69 -26.38
C TYR A 492 20.76 14.93 -27.17
N LYS A 493 20.68 16.10 -26.54
CA LYS A 493 20.34 17.36 -27.18
C LYS A 493 21.28 17.69 -28.37
N GLU A 494 22.58 17.47 -28.20
CA GLU A 494 23.58 17.68 -29.27
C GLU A 494 23.41 16.73 -30.46
N SER A 495 22.75 15.59 -30.27
CA SER A 495 22.45 14.63 -31.33
C SER A 495 21.17 14.95 -32.12
N LEU A 496 20.33 15.86 -31.62
CA LEU A 496 19.05 16.22 -32.23
C LEU A 496 19.24 17.20 -33.40
N SER A 497 18.36 17.06 -34.38
CA SER A 497 18.21 18.08 -35.44
C SER A 497 17.56 19.35 -34.89
N LYS A 498 17.64 20.42 -35.65
CA LYS A 498 17.01 21.69 -35.27
C LYS A 498 15.49 21.55 -35.14
N GLU A 499 14.88 20.80 -36.04
CA GLU A 499 13.44 20.53 -36.04
C GLU A 499 13.01 19.74 -34.80
N GLU A 500 13.84 18.78 -34.33
CA GLU A 500 13.55 18.02 -33.10
C GLU A 500 13.68 18.91 -31.85
N ILE A 501 14.65 19.81 -31.80
CA ILE A 501 14.79 20.81 -30.73
C ILE A 501 13.58 21.75 -30.70
N GLU A 502 13.18 22.29 -31.84
CA GLU A 502 12.01 23.15 -31.96
C GLU A 502 10.73 22.43 -31.53
N LYS A 503 10.61 21.13 -31.83
CA LYS A 503 9.51 20.29 -31.37
C LYS A 503 9.49 20.17 -29.85
N ILE A 504 10.59 19.86 -29.20
CA ILE A 504 10.63 19.73 -27.72
C ILE A 504 10.25 21.07 -27.05
N ILE A 505 10.71 22.21 -27.61
CA ILE A 505 10.32 23.53 -27.11
C ILE A 505 8.80 23.75 -27.29
N ALA A 506 8.23 23.33 -28.42
CA ALA A 506 6.81 23.44 -28.68
C ALA A 506 6.00 22.54 -27.72
N ASP A 507 6.43 21.29 -27.54
CA ASP A 507 5.82 20.31 -26.62
C ASP A 507 5.87 20.82 -25.15
N THR A 508 6.96 21.47 -24.74
CA THR A 508 7.11 22.11 -23.41
C THR A 508 6.08 23.24 -23.22
N LYS A 509 5.90 24.08 -24.22
CA LYS A 509 4.92 25.18 -24.18
C LYS A 509 3.47 24.69 -24.24
N GLU A 510 3.22 23.66 -25.03
CA GLU A 510 1.90 23.03 -25.12
C GLU A 510 1.49 22.44 -23.78
N LEU A 511 2.39 21.70 -23.11
CA LEU A 511 2.11 21.14 -21.78
C LEU A 511 1.86 22.24 -20.75
N ALA A 512 2.64 23.31 -20.75
CA ALA A 512 2.40 24.45 -19.86
C ALA A 512 1.06 25.11 -20.12
N ALA A 513 0.68 25.28 -21.39
CA ALA A 513 -0.64 25.83 -21.76
C ALA A 513 -1.79 24.90 -21.32
N TYR A 514 -1.63 23.59 -21.48
CA TYR A 514 -2.58 22.60 -20.98
C TYR A 514 -2.77 22.69 -19.46
N GLN A 515 -1.68 22.84 -18.71
CA GLN A 515 -1.71 22.95 -17.25
C GLN A 515 -2.40 24.24 -16.77
N GLU A 516 -2.17 25.36 -17.47
CA GLU A 516 -2.70 26.69 -17.11
C GLU A 516 -4.14 26.92 -17.61
N GLU A 517 -4.65 26.11 -18.56
CA GLU A 517 -6.00 26.27 -19.09
C GLU A 517 -7.05 26.07 -17.99
N GLU A 518 -7.94 27.03 -17.82
CA GLU A 518 -9.05 26.95 -16.88
C GLU A 518 -10.08 25.89 -17.30
N GLU A 519 -10.69 25.24 -16.32
CA GLU A 519 -11.77 24.29 -16.56
C GLU A 519 -13.02 25.00 -17.11
N SER A 520 -13.70 24.37 -18.06
CA SER A 520 -14.96 24.88 -18.56
C SER A 520 -16.08 24.75 -17.51
N GLU A 521 -17.04 25.66 -17.51
CA GLU A 521 -18.21 25.57 -16.62
C GLU A 521 -18.97 24.25 -16.84
N GLU A 522 -19.07 23.79 -18.10
CA GLU A 522 -19.71 22.52 -18.44
C GLU A 522 -18.99 21.31 -17.82
N ALA A 523 -17.66 21.32 -17.79
CA ALA A 523 -16.88 20.25 -17.15
C ALA A 523 -17.06 20.30 -15.61
N LEU A 524 -16.98 21.48 -15.01
CA LEU A 524 -17.19 21.67 -13.56
C LEU A 524 -18.59 21.19 -13.10
N GLU A 525 -19.63 21.41 -13.92
CA GLU A 525 -21.00 20.96 -13.63
C GLU A 525 -21.15 19.43 -13.62
N THR A 526 -20.20 18.66 -14.19
CA THR A 526 -20.24 17.19 -14.17
C THR A 526 -19.93 16.62 -12.76
N ILE A 527 -19.19 17.35 -11.92
CA ILE A 527 -18.83 16.88 -10.57
C ILE A 527 -20.08 16.76 -9.70
N PRO A 528 -20.34 15.59 -9.11
CA PRO A 528 -21.53 15.36 -8.31
C PRO A 528 -21.36 15.99 -6.92
N LEU A 529 -21.80 17.20 -6.77
CA LEU A 529 -21.77 17.92 -5.50
C LEU A 529 -22.97 17.56 -4.62
N LEU A 530 -22.74 17.56 -3.31
CA LEU A 530 -23.80 17.37 -2.32
C LEU A 530 -24.80 18.51 -2.35
N LYS A 531 -26.09 18.17 -2.26
CA LYS A 531 -27.17 19.12 -2.06
C LYS A 531 -27.42 19.31 -0.57
N ARG A 532 -28.01 20.43 -0.20
CA ARG A 532 -28.39 20.70 1.20
C ARG A 532 -29.33 19.64 1.78
N SER A 533 -30.13 18.98 0.94
CA SER A 533 -31.00 17.85 1.31
C SER A 533 -30.23 16.60 1.71
N ASP A 534 -28.99 16.42 1.24
CA ASP A 534 -28.19 15.22 1.45
C ASP A 534 -27.46 15.28 2.81
N ILE A 535 -27.44 16.47 3.44
CA ILE A 535 -26.83 16.68 4.75
C ILE A 535 -27.81 16.24 5.85
N LYS A 536 -27.36 15.33 6.72
CA LYS A 536 -28.13 14.92 7.89
C LYS A 536 -28.39 16.14 8.81
N ARG A 537 -29.63 16.31 9.26
CA ARG A 537 -30.03 17.41 10.17
C ARG A 537 -29.77 17.09 11.62
N GLU A 538 -29.58 15.83 11.95
CA GLU A 538 -29.34 15.35 13.30
C GLU A 538 -27.84 15.16 13.52
N SER A 539 -27.36 15.59 14.69
CA SER A 539 -26.00 15.29 15.13
C SER A 539 -25.88 13.81 15.52
N ILE A 540 -24.65 13.32 15.61
CA ILE A 540 -24.36 11.99 16.18
C ILE A 540 -24.98 11.91 17.57
N LYS A 541 -25.81 10.90 17.80
CA LYS A 541 -26.37 10.65 19.14
C LYS A 541 -25.27 10.12 20.04
N LEU A 542 -25.01 10.85 21.11
CA LEU A 542 -24.14 10.36 22.17
C LEU A 542 -25.00 9.52 23.11
N TYR A 543 -24.68 8.23 23.20
CA TYR A 543 -25.35 7.31 24.11
C TYR A 543 -24.56 7.29 25.42
N ASN A 544 -25.14 7.82 26.48
CA ASN A 544 -24.62 7.68 27.81
C ASN A 544 -25.75 7.47 28.80
N ASP A 545 -25.53 6.58 29.73
CA ASP A 545 -26.38 6.36 30.91
C ASP A 545 -25.82 7.18 32.06
N GLU A 546 -26.67 7.98 32.70
CA GLU A 546 -26.29 8.79 33.85
C GLU A 546 -26.70 8.07 35.14
N HIS A 547 -25.73 7.82 36.01
CA HIS A 547 -25.93 7.16 37.30
C HIS A 547 -25.38 8.06 38.41
N GLU A 548 -26.01 7.99 39.58
CA GLU A 548 -25.46 8.60 40.80
C GLU A 548 -24.88 7.52 41.70
N VAL A 549 -23.59 7.63 42.03
CA VAL A 549 -22.90 6.73 42.96
C VAL A 549 -22.29 7.56 44.07
N ASP A 550 -22.79 7.37 45.30
CA ASP A 550 -22.35 8.08 46.50
C ASP A 550 -22.28 9.62 46.33
N GLY A 551 -23.28 10.20 45.67
CA GLY A 551 -23.39 11.63 45.42
C GLY A 551 -22.51 12.16 44.29
N THR A 552 -21.88 11.25 43.50
CA THR A 552 -21.09 11.58 42.31
C THR A 552 -21.84 11.14 41.06
N THR A 553 -22.01 12.06 40.13
CA THR A 553 -22.58 11.73 38.80
C THR A 553 -21.56 10.93 38.01
N VAL A 554 -21.96 9.75 37.55
CA VAL A 554 -21.19 8.88 36.67
C VAL A 554 -21.88 8.82 35.32
N LEU A 555 -21.15 9.20 34.26
CA LEU A 555 -21.58 9.02 32.88
C LEU A 555 -20.98 7.71 32.34
N HIS A 556 -21.82 6.76 32.03
CA HIS A 556 -21.41 5.51 31.39
C HIS A 556 -21.70 5.60 29.89
N HIS A 557 -20.65 5.61 29.09
CA HIS A 557 -20.73 5.62 27.63
C HIS A 557 -20.65 4.16 27.13
N ASN A 558 -21.59 3.78 26.25
CA ASN A 558 -21.65 2.47 25.59
C ASN A 558 -21.03 2.55 24.19
#